data_9cb5e20f516794efde7f8c7b61003601
#
_entry.id   9cb5e20f516794efde7f8c7b61003601
#
_cell.length_a   1.000
_cell.length_b   1.000
_cell.length_c   1.000
_cell.angle_alpha   90.00
_cell.angle_beta   90.00
_cell.angle_gamma   90.00
#
_symmetry.space_group_name_H-M   'P 1'
#
loop_
_entity.id
_entity.type
_entity.pdbx_description
1 polymer ?
#
loop_
_entity_poly.entity_id
_entity_poly.type
_entity_poly.pdbx_seq_one_letter_code
_entity_poly.pdbx_strand_id
1 'polypeptide(L)'
;MLDMRTLFRAAAAAAVAIMIAFGASSLAADILDDWATAKAPPPPELKPVTVDGSTTALLILDMMKTNCGARPRCVATVPTVKRLNDAARKAGAMVWYSFVGSNGMATPADMIDPGFVAHDGEWVRQNGPDKFIGSNLDEKLKARGIKTVIVCGTSFQGVGIGTGGGAAQRGYKVIIPIDCLSAEDTYSEQYAAWHLFKSGPAVVTSQVTLTRSTMMKF
;
A
#
# COMPACT_ATOMS: atom_id res chain seq x y z
N MET A 1 11.21 40.14 65.78
CA MET A 1 12.08 38.99 65.64
C MET A 1 11.20 37.82 65.17
N LEU A 2 11.27 37.44 63.92
CA LEU A 2 10.55 36.24 63.47
C LEU A 2 11.29 35.01 63.98
N ASP A 3 10.53 34.10 64.61
CA ASP A 3 11.04 32.89 65.18
C ASP A 3 11.66 31.96 64.07
N MET A 4 12.89 31.57 64.29
CA MET A 4 13.64 30.70 63.36
C MET A 4 12.92 29.37 63.05
N ARG A 5 12.03 28.92 63.95
CA ARG A 5 11.17 27.73 63.76
C ARG A 5 10.07 27.94 62.72
N THR A 6 9.59 29.18 62.54
CA THR A 6 8.58 29.56 61.56
C THR A 6 9.19 29.60 60.14
N LEU A 7 10.44 30.05 60.02
CA LEU A 7 11.18 30.06 58.75
C LEU A 7 11.53 28.65 58.25
N PHE A 8 11.88 27.73 59.16
CA PHE A 8 12.16 26.34 58.79
C PHE A 8 10.89 25.60 58.34
N ARG A 9 9.74 25.86 58.93
CA ARG A 9 8.45 25.27 58.54
C ARG A 9 7.97 25.77 57.16
N ALA A 10 8.17 27.05 56.88
CA ALA A 10 7.83 27.63 55.58
C ALA A 10 8.75 27.11 54.45
N ALA A 11 10.05 26.95 54.72
CA ALA A 11 11.00 26.41 53.75
C ALA A 11 10.74 24.92 53.45
N ALA A 12 10.37 24.12 54.47
CA ALA A 12 10.03 22.71 54.28
C ALA A 12 8.72 22.50 53.48
N ALA A 13 7.72 23.35 53.72
CA ALA A 13 6.46 23.33 52.97
C ALA A 13 6.64 23.72 51.50
N ALA A 14 7.49 24.70 51.21
CA ALA A 14 7.82 25.12 49.86
C ALA A 14 8.63 24.05 49.09
N ALA A 15 9.56 23.35 49.76
CA ALA A 15 10.34 22.27 49.13
C ALA A 15 9.48 21.05 48.79
N VAL A 16 8.46 20.70 49.60
CA VAL A 16 7.51 19.63 49.33
C VAL A 16 6.57 20.03 48.16
N ALA A 17 6.13 21.26 48.06
CA ALA A 17 5.29 21.72 46.95
C ALA A 17 6.05 21.74 45.63
N ILE A 18 7.34 22.04 45.60
CA ILE A 18 8.20 22.01 44.40
C ILE A 18 8.47 20.55 43.98
N MET A 19 8.62 19.61 44.89
CA MET A 19 8.81 18.20 44.53
C MET A 19 7.54 17.51 43.95
N ILE A 20 6.36 18.01 44.31
CA ILE A 20 5.09 17.50 43.72
C ILE A 20 4.87 18.06 42.29
N ALA A 21 5.40 19.26 42.01
CA ALA A 21 5.30 19.86 40.65
C ALA A 21 6.22 19.24 39.61
N PHE A 22 7.29 18.52 40.01
CA PHE A 22 8.20 17.83 39.10
C PHE A 22 7.85 16.32 38.86
N GLY A 23 6.77 15.83 39.49
CA GLY A 23 6.41 14.42 39.45
C GLY A 23 5.39 14.00 38.37
N ALA A 24 4.86 14.91 37.60
CA ALA A 24 4.03 14.59 36.46
C ALA A 24 4.92 14.58 35.19
N SER A 25 5.75 13.54 35.04
CA SER A 25 6.16 13.15 33.71
C SER A 25 4.86 12.86 32.96
N SER A 26 4.40 13.76 32.12
CA SER A 26 3.37 13.43 31.15
C SER A 26 3.99 12.33 30.29
N LEU A 27 3.64 11.07 30.57
CA LEU A 27 3.85 10.02 29.61
C LEU A 27 3.26 10.56 28.31
N ALA A 28 4.07 10.64 27.26
CA ALA A 28 3.56 11.04 25.96
C ALA A 28 2.42 10.07 25.65
N ALA A 29 1.23 10.63 25.35
CA ALA A 29 0.08 9.83 24.92
C ALA A 29 0.51 8.99 23.73
N ASP A 30 0.23 7.70 23.78
CA ASP A 30 0.51 6.82 22.65
C ASP A 30 -0.71 6.75 21.71
N ILE A 31 -0.55 6.03 20.59
CA ILE A 31 -1.62 5.94 19.58
C ILE A 31 -2.88 5.26 20.12
N LEU A 32 -2.79 4.42 21.15
CA LEU A 32 -3.95 3.75 21.73
C LEU A 32 -4.79 4.73 22.54
N ASP A 33 -4.15 5.71 23.21
CA ASP A 33 -4.84 6.79 23.92
C ASP A 33 -5.62 7.69 22.95
N ASP A 34 -5.05 7.93 21.76
CA ASP A 34 -5.62 8.81 20.73
C ASP A 34 -6.43 8.05 19.66
N TRP A 35 -6.57 6.73 19.75
CA TRP A 35 -7.14 5.90 18.70
C TRP A 35 -8.51 6.36 18.20
N ALA A 36 -9.42 6.69 19.12
CA ALA A 36 -10.77 7.10 18.78
C ALA A 36 -10.87 8.55 18.27
N THR A 37 -9.84 9.34 18.48
CA THR A 37 -9.79 10.78 18.13
C THR A 37 -8.93 11.05 16.89
N ALA A 38 -8.17 10.07 16.43
CA ALA A 38 -7.36 10.16 15.23
C ALA A 38 -8.23 10.49 14.01
N LYS A 39 -7.95 11.62 13.37
CA LYS A 39 -8.71 12.07 12.20
C LYS A 39 -8.10 11.53 10.92
N ALA A 40 -8.94 10.97 10.06
CA ALA A 40 -8.53 10.62 8.73
C ALA A 40 -8.06 11.86 7.95
N PRO A 41 -6.96 11.78 7.20
CA PRO A 41 -6.54 12.87 6.32
C PRO A 41 -7.55 13.08 5.18
N PRO A 42 -7.55 14.27 4.54
CA PRO A 42 -8.37 14.48 3.36
C PRO A 42 -7.99 13.51 2.23
N PRO A 43 -8.93 13.18 1.33
CA PRO A 43 -8.64 12.32 0.18
C PRO A 43 -7.48 12.87 -0.65
N PRO A 44 -6.61 12.00 -1.19
CA PRO A 44 -5.56 12.43 -2.10
C PRO A 44 -6.14 12.95 -3.43
N GLU A 45 -5.45 13.91 -4.03
CA GLU A 45 -5.74 14.32 -5.40
C GLU A 45 -5.32 13.22 -6.38
N LEU A 46 -6.24 12.80 -7.24
CA LEU A 46 -5.97 11.85 -8.30
C LEU A 46 -5.49 12.58 -9.56
N LYS A 47 -4.50 12.01 -10.24
CA LYS A 47 -3.90 12.62 -11.44
C LYS A 47 -4.20 11.79 -12.68
N PRO A 48 -4.55 12.43 -13.81
CA PRO A 48 -4.59 11.74 -15.09
C PRO A 48 -3.18 11.28 -15.49
N VAL A 49 -3.07 10.10 -16.10
CA VAL A 49 -1.81 9.54 -16.55
C VAL A 49 -1.90 9.06 -17.99
N THR A 50 -0.83 9.27 -18.75
CA THR A 50 -0.62 8.63 -20.05
C THR A 50 0.51 7.62 -19.92
N VAL A 51 0.29 6.42 -20.42
CA VAL A 51 1.16 5.26 -20.25
C VAL A 51 1.79 4.92 -21.59
N ASP A 52 3.11 4.76 -21.62
CA ASP A 52 3.82 4.14 -22.74
C ASP A 52 3.83 2.61 -22.51
N GLY A 53 3.06 1.89 -23.34
CA GLY A 53 2.94 0.44 -23.24
C GLY A 53 4.28 -0.29 -23.38
N SER A 54 5.19 0.23 -24.19
CA SER A 54 6.48 -0.42 -24.47
C SER A 54 7.41 -0.46 -23.25
N THR A 55 7.24 0.46 -22.29
CA THR A 55 8.06 0.59 -21.08
C THR A 55 7.27 0.41 -19.79
N THR A 56 6.04 -0.10 -19.90
CA THR A 56 5.13 -0.28 -18.75
C THR A 56 4.75 -1.73 -18.56
N ALA A 57 4.66 -2.16 -17.29
CA ALA A 57 4.07 -3.43 -16.92
C ALA A 57 2.83 -3.21 -16.02
N LEU A 58 1.76 -3.96 -16.29
CA LEU A 58 0.61 -4.08 -15.41
C LEU A 58 0.80 -5.31 -14.51
N LEU A 59 0.81 -5.12 -13.21
CA LEU A 59 0.91 -6.17 -12.22
C LEU A 59 -0.49 -6.45 -11.65
N ILE A 60 -1.04 -7.61 -11.93
CA ILE A 60 -2.34 -8.09 -11.41
C ILE A 60 -2.06 -9.07 -10.27
N LEU A 61 -2.27 -8.60 -9.05
CA LEU A 61 -1.79 -9.25 -7.84
C LEU A 61 -2.89 -10.05 -7.16
N ASP A 62 -2.67 -11.37 -7.05
CA ASP A 62 -3.42 -12.31 -6.21
C ASP A 62 -4.94 -12.36 -6.48
N MET A 63 -5.35 -12.08 -7.72
CA MET A 63 -6.74 -12.08 -8.18
C MET A 63 -7.25 -13.50 -8.46
N MET A 64 -7.15 -14.39 -7.48
CA MET A 64 -7.50 -15.80 -7.59
C MET A 64 -8.90 -16.07 -7.05
N LYS A 65 -9.55 -17.15 -7.55
CA LYS A 65 -10.86 -17.62 -7.05
C LYS A 65 -10.87 -17.82 -5.54
N THR A 66 -9.82 -18.43 -4.99
CA THR A 66 -9.70 -18.71 -3.56
C THR A 66 -9.43 -17.46 -2.71
N ASN A 67 -8.76 -16.46 -3.26
CA ASN A 67 -8.40 -15.25 -2.53
C ASN A 67 -9.38 -14.10 -2.77
N CYS A 68 -9.70 -13.78 -4.02
CA CYS A 68 -10.62 -12.71 -4.40
C CYS A 68 -12.08 -13.14 -4.28
N GLY A 69 -12.41 -14.37 -4.67
CA GLY A 69 -13.80 -14.84 -4.78
C GLY A 69 -14.59 -14.81 -3.47
N ALA A 70 -13.95 -14.97 -2.33
CA ALA A 70 -14.57 -14.86 -1.01
C ALA A 70 -14.75 -13.41 -0.51
N ARG A 71 -14.28 -12.42 -1.26
CA ARG A 71 -14.21 -11.00 -0.84
C ARG A 71 -15.05 -10.12 -1.77
N PRO A 72 -16.26 -9.70 -1.36
CA PRO A 72 -17.15 -8.91 -2.23
C PRO A 72 -16.49 -7.64 -2.80
N ARG A 73 -15.66 -6.95 -2.00
CA ARG A 73 -14.94 -5.76 -2.46
C ARG A 73 -13.92 -6.09 -3.56
N CYS A 74 -13.25 -7.23 -3.48
CA CYS A 74 -12.36 -7.70 -4.54
C CYS A 74 -13.15 -8.06 -5.81
N VAL A 75 -14.21 -8.84 -5.68
CA VAL A 75 -15.06 -9.22 -6.82
C VAL A 75 -15.56 -7.98 -7.56
N ALA A 76 -15.93 -6.92 -6.84
CA ALA A 76 -16.38 -5.67 -7.43
C ALA A 76 -15.30 -4.97 -8.29
N THR A 77 -14.00 -5.22 -8.07
CA THR A 77 -12.93 -4.64 -8.89
C THR A 77 -12.64 -5.42 -10.18
N VAL A 78 -13.08 -6.67 -10.27
CA VAL A 78 -12.76 -7.56 -11.42
C VAL A 78 -13.07 -6.92 -12.78
N PRO A 79 -14.23 -6.29 -13.02
CA PRO A 79 -14.50 -5.65 -14.32
C PRO A 79 -13.52 -4.53 -14.64
N THR A 80 -13.08 -3.77 -13.63
CA THR A 80 -12.10 -2.69 -13.83
C THR A 80 -10.71 -3.25 -14.15
N VAL A 81 -10.27 -4.25 -13.38
CA VAL A 81 -8.98 -4.92 -13.63
C VAL A 81 -8.97 -5.55 -15.03
N LYS A 82 -10.09 -6.17 -15.44
CA LYS A 82 -10.20 -6.74 -16.80
C LYS A 82 -10.06 -5.67 -17.87
N ARG A 83 -10.75 -4.54 -17.76
CA ARG A 83 -10.60 -3.45 -18.73
C ARG A 83 -9.16 -2.94 -18.82
N LEU A 84 -8.49 -2.79 -17.67
CA LEU A 84 -7.08 -2.39 -17.63
C LEU A 84 -6.15 -3.45 -18.25
N ASN A 85 -6.41 -4.74 -17.98
CA ASN A 85 -5.71 -5.84 -18.61
C ASN A 85 -5.79 -5.76 -20.15
N ASP A 86 -7.01 -5.66 -20.67
CA ASP A 86 -7.28 -5.63 -22.11
C ASP A 86 -6.64 -4.39 -22.76
N ALA A 87 -6.74 -3.22 -22.11
CA ALA A 87 -6.11 -1.99 -22.59
C ALA A 87 -4.58 -2.06 -22.58
N ALA A 88 -3.98 -2.59 -21.51
CA ALA A 88 -2.54 -2.79 -21.40
C ALA A 88 -2.03 -3.74 -22.50
N ARG A 89 -2.68 -4.88 -22.68
CA ARG A 89 -2.35 -5.82 -23.76
C ARG A 89 -2.44 -5.20 -25.12
N LYS A 90 -3.52 -4.46 -25.42
CA LYS A 90 -3.71 -3.74 -26.69
C LYS A 90 -2.61 -2.72 -26.95
N ALA A 91 -2.11 -2.07 -25.91
CA ALA A 91 -1.02 -1.09 -26.00
C ALA A 91 0.38 -1.72 -26.03
N GLY A 92 0.50 -3.05 -26.03
CA GLY A 92 1.77 -3.76 -26.01
C GLY A 92 2.47 -3.77 -24.65
N ALA A 93 1.78 -3.36 -23.58
CA ALA A 93 2.33 -3.42 -22.25
C ALA A 93 2.43 -4.87 -21.76
N MET A 94 3.45 -5.15 -20.99
CA MET A 94 3.61 -6.42 -20.30
C MET A 94 2.54 -6.56 -19.22
N VAL A 95 1.91 -7.71 -19.09
CA VAL A 95 0.97 -8.00 -18.01
C VAL A 95 1.48 -9.16 -17.18
N TRP A 96 1.60 -8.92 -15.88
CA TRP A 96 2.09 -9.90 -14.92
C TRP A 96 1.04 -10.26 -13.90
N TYR A 97 1.02 -11.54 -13.53
CA TYR A 97 0.10 -12.06 -12.52
C TYR A 97 0.87 -12.66 -11.36
N SER A 98 0.40 -12.42 -10.15
CA SER A 98 0.90 -13.14 -8.99
C SER A 98 -0.15 -14.09 -8.43
N PHE A 99 0.35 -15.16 -7.81
CA PHE A 99 -0.44 -16.20 -7.19
C PHE A 99 0.03 -16.39 -5.76
N VAL A 100 -0.93 -16.52 -4.86
CA VAL A 100 -0.72 -17.00 -3.49
C VAL A 100 -1.42 -18.34 -3.33
N GLY A 101 -0.90 -19.18 -2.46
CA GLY A 101 -1.56 -20.45 -2.16
C GLY A 101 -0.77 -21.23 -1.12
N SER A 102 -1.49 -21.90 -0.24
CA SER A 102 -0.94 -22.94 0.60
C SER A 102 -0.52 -24.12 -0.29
N ASN A 103 0.64 -24.68 -0.01
CA ASN A 103 1.15 -25.90 -0.67
C ASN A 103 1.52 -25.79 -2.16
N GLY A 104 1.77 -24.60 -2.66
CA GLY A 104 2.32 -24.44 -3.99
C GLY A 104 1.40 -24.81 -5.16
N MET A 105 0.09 -24.85 -4.95
CA MET A 105 -0.90 -25.39 -5.89
C MET A 105 -1.57 -24.35 -6.79
N ALA A 106 -1.38 -23.05 -6.55
CA ALA A 106 -2.01 -22.01 -7.37
C ALA A 106 -1.39 -21.95 -8.78
N THR A 107 -2.23 -21.93 -9.78
CA THR A 107 -1.89 -21.93 -11.20
C THR A 107 -2.61 -20.78 -11.91
N PRO A 108 -2.24 -20.44 -13.15
CA PRO A 108 -2.99 -19.49 -13.97
C PRO A 108 -4.48 -19.82 -14.12
N ALA A 109 -4.87 -21.10 -14.07
CA ALA A 109 -6.28 -21.53 -14.14
C ALA A 109 -7.10 -21.15 -12.90
N ASP A 110 -6.44 -20.79 -11.80
CA ASP A 110 -7.09 -20.39 -10.55
C ASP A 110 -7.46 -18.90 -10.51
N MET A 111 -7.13 -18.12 -11.54
CA MET A 111 -7.54 -16.71 -11.64
C MET A 111 -9.05 -16.56 -11.62
N ILE A 112 -9.52 -15.47 -11.00
CA ILE A 112 -10.95 -15.22 -10.81
C ILE A 112 -11.68 -14.96 -12.13
N ASP A 113 -11.02 -14.36 -13.09
CA ASP A 113 -11.57 -14.09 -14.43
C ASP A 113 -10.80 -14.92 -15.47
N PRO A 114 -11.47 -15.66 -16.35
CA PRO A 114 -10.84 -16.48 -17.39
C PRO A 114 -10.07 -15.65 -18.44
N GLY A 115 -10.32 -14.34 -18.51
CA GLY A 115 -9.54 -13.41 -19.34
C GLY A 115 -8.21 -12.99 -18.76
N PHE A 116 -7.91 -13.36 -17.52
CA PHE A 116 -6.58 -13.14 -16.93
C PHE A 116 -5.64 -14.28 -17.34
N VAL A 117 -5.15 -14.19 -18.56
CA VAL A 117 -4.29 -15.20 -19.15
C VAL A 117 -2.84 -14.73 -19.09
N ALA A 118 -2.02 -15.43 -18.32
CA ALA A 118 -0.58 -15.23 -18.29
C ALA A 118 0.07 -15.89 -19.52
N HIS A 119 0.91 -15.13 -20.25
CA HIS A 119 1.80 -15.71 -21.24
C HIS A 119 3.03 -16.30 -20.54
N ASP A 120 3.84 -17.07 -21.29
CA ASP A 120 5.03 -17.70 -20.74
C ASP A 120 5.95 -16.67 -20.06
N GLY A 121 6.27 -16.96 -18.80
CA GLY A 121 7.10 -16.09 -17.99
C GLY A 121 6.43 -14.83 -17.43
N GLU A 122 5.14 -14.62 -17.62
CA GLU A 122 4.37 -13.48 -17.09
C GLU A 122 3.63 -13.80 -15.79
N TRP A 123 4.19 -14.62 -14.96
CA TRP A 123 3.61 -14.93 -13.66
C TRP A 123 4.68 -15.15 -12.59
N VAL A 124 4.31 -14.91 -11.37
CA VAL A 124 5.13 -15.18 -10.20
C VAL A 124 4.30 -15.82 -9.09
N ARG A 125 4.83 -16.88 -8.51
CA ARG A 125 4.30 -17.43 -7.27
C ARG A 125 5.10 -16.85 -6.11
N GLN A 126 4.45 -16.03 -5.29
CA GLN A 126 5.08 -15.42 -4.14
C GLN A 126 4.02 -15.13 -3.07
N ASN A 127 4.18 -15.75 -1.90
CA ASN A 127 3.25 -15.61 -0.79
C ASN A 127 3.43 -14.31 0.01
N GLY A 128 4.58 -13.67 -0.10
CA GLY A 128 4.85 -12.40 0.56
C GLY A 128 4.10 -11.21 -0.08
N PRO A 129 3.93 -10.11 0.64
CA PRO A 129 3.26 -8.92 0.12
C PRO A 129 4.09 -8.17 -0.94
N ASP A 130 5.41 -8.21 -0.87
CA ASP A 130 6.28 -7.67 -1.93
C ASP A 130 6.64 -8.79 -2.92
N LYS A 131 6.11 -8.72 -4.14
CA LYS A 131 6.31 -9.73 -5.18
C LYS A 131 7.71 -9.72 -5.79
N PHE A 132 8.53 -8.75 -5.46
CA PHE A 132 9.94 -8.70 -5.85
C PHE A 132 10.83 -9.55 -4.95
N ILE A 133 10.47 -9.74 -3.68
CA ILE A 133 11.28 -10.50 -2.72
C ILE A 133 11.22 -12.00 -3.03
N GLY A 134 12.37 -12.63 -3.20
CA GLY A 134 12.46 -14.07 -3.47
C GLY A 134 11.90 -14.49 -4.83
N SER A 135 11.81 -13.56 -5.79
CA SER A 135 11.38 -13.79 -7.16
C SER A 135 12.35 -13.16 -8.16
N ASN A 136 12.21 -13.51 -9.43
CA ASN A 136 12.96 -12.89 -10.52
C ASN A 136 12.18 -11.75 -11.23
N LEU A 137 11.16 -11.19 -10.59
CA LEU A 137 10.30 -10.16 -11.19
C LEU A 137 11.11 -8.93 -11.62
N ASP A 138 11.98 -8.40 -10.74
CA ASP A 138 12.81 -7.23 -11.04
C ASP A 138 13.74 -7.46 -12.24
N GLU A 139 14.41 -8.61 -12.27
CA GLU A 139 15.28 -8.99 -13.38
C GLU A 139 14.52 -9.02 -14.71
N LYS A 140 13.35 -9.64 -14.73
CA LYS A 140 12.54 -9.78 -15.94
C LYS A 140 11.97 -8.43 -16.41
N LEU A 141 11.53 -7.56 -15.49
CA LEU A 141 11.08 -6.23 -15.84
C LEU A 141 12.23 -5.40 -16.43
N LYS A 142 13.41 -5.43 -15.82
CA LYS A 142 14.61 -4.73 -16.30
C LYS A 142 15.09 -5.24 -17.67
N ALA A 143 15.10 -6.55 -17.87
CA ALA A 143 15.47 -7.16 -19.13
C ALA A 143 14.58 -6.73 -20.31
N ARG A 144 13.33 -6.34 -20.02
CA ARG A 144 12.38 -5.79 -21.01
C ARG A 144 12.35 -4.26 -21.05
N GLY A 145 13.24 -3.58 -20.35
CA GLY A 145 13.31 -2.11 -20.33
C GLY A 145 12.12 -1.43 -19.63
N ILE A 146 11.40 -2.15 -18.75
CA ILE A 146 10.27 -1.60 -18.03
C ILE A 146 10.74 -0.52 -17.06
N LYS A 147 10.08 0.62 -17.07
CA LYS A 147 10.34 1.79 -16.22
C LYS A 147 9.18 2.14 -15.33
N THR A 148 7.98 1.71 -15.71
CA THR A 148 6.73 2.03 -15.02
C THR A 148 5.98 0.74 -14.69
N VAL A 149 5.43 0.65 -13.49
CA VAL A 149 4.53 -0.43 -13.11
C VAL A 149 3.17 0.12 -12.69
N ILE A 150 2.11 -0.54 -13.15
CA ILE A 150 0.74 -0.31 -12.70
C ILE A 150 0.41 -1.45 -11.76
N VAL A 151 -0.11 -1.15 -10.57
CA VAL A 151 -0.40 -2.16 -9.55
C VAL A 151 -1.91 -2.26 -9.34
N CYS A 152 -2.47 -3.45 -9.56
CA CYS A 152 -3.88 -3.80 -9.35
C CYS A 152 -3.98 -5.10 -8.55
N GLY A 153 -5.11 -5.36 -7.91
CA GLY A 153 -5.38 -6.64 -7.24
C GLY A 153 -5.80 -6.56 -5.78
N THR A 154 -5.46 -7.58 -5.00
CA THR A 154 -5.89 -7.71 -3.59
C THR A 154 -4.81 -8.42 -2.74
N SER A 155 -4.57 -7.98 -1.47
CA SER A 155 -5.22 -6.86 -0.79
C SER A 155 -4.38 -5.59 -0.90
N PHE A 156 -5.05 -4.43 -0.97
CA PHE A 156 -4.36 -3.14 -1.13
C PHE A 156 -3.37 -2.86 0.01
N GLN A 157 -3.78 -3.05 1.26
CA GLN A 157 -2.92 -2.87 2.44
C GLN A 157 -1.78 -3.90 2.54
N GLY A 158 -1.89 -5.03 1.85
CA GLY A 158 -0.86 -6.06 1.76
C GLY A 158 -0.01 -5.91 0.50
N VAL A 159 -0.41 -6.59 -0.57
CA VAL A 159 0.37 -6.62 -1.83
C VAL A 159 0.44 -5.28 -2.54
N GLY A 160 -0.59 -4.44 -2.39
CA GLY A 160 -0.59 -3.09 -2.96
C GLY A 160 0.53 -2.23 -2.35
N ILE A 161 0.59 -2.14 -1.02
CA ILE A 161 1.67 -1.44 -0.31
C ILE A 161 3.01 -2.15 -0.54
N GLY A 162 3.06 -3.47 -0.32
CA GLY A 162 4.32 -4.23 -0.40
C GLY A 162 4.94 -4.17 -1.78
N THR A 163 4.19 -4.58 -2.82
CA THR A 163 4.71 -4.61 -4.20
C THR A 163 4.85 -3.20 -4.78
N GLY A 164 3.88 -2.29 -4.52
CA GLY A 164 3.98 -0.91 -4.97
C GLY A 164 5.15 -0.17 -4.34
N GLY A 165 5.34 -0.31 -3.02
CA GLY A 165 6.48 0.22 -2.29
C GLY A 165 7.80 -0.42 -2.73
N GLY A 166 7.81 -1.74 -2.92
CA GLY A 166 8.97 -2.48 -3.41
C GLY A 166 9.41 -2.05 -4.81
N ALA A 167 8.45 -1.79 -5.72
CA ALA A 167 8.73 -1.24 -7.03
C ALA A 167 9.34 0.17 -6.96
N ALA A 168 8.73 1.05 -6.15
CA ALA A 168 9.21 2.41 -5.96
C ALA A 168 10.65 2.46 -5.42
N GLN A 169 10.98 1.60 -4.45
CA GLN A 169 12.32 1.48 -3.90
C GLN A 169 13.36 0.97 -4.91
N ARG A 170 12.93 0.27 -5.96
CA ARG A 170 13.76 -0.19 -7.09
C ARG A 170 13.88 0.82 -8.22
N GLY A 171 13.26 2.02 -8.05
CA GLY A 171 13.34 3.11 -9.00
C GLY A 171 12.28 3.09 -10.11
N TYR A 172 11.29 2.19 -10.03
CA TYR A 172 10.15 2.24 -10.96
C TYR A 172 9.22 3.41 -10.63
N LYS A 173 8.65 4.03 -11.66
CA LYS A 173 7.44 4.83 -11.50
C LYS A 173 6.29 3.89 -11.21
N VAL A 174 5.48 4.22 -10.20
CA VAL A 174 4.38 3.36 -9.75
C VAL A 174 3.05 4.09 -9.94
N ILE A 175 2.17 3.50 -10.72
CA ILE A 175 0.81 3.99 -10.94
C ILE A 175 -0.15 3.11 -10.16
N ILE A 176 -0.96 3.72 -9.32
CA ILE A 176 -1.97 3.06 -8.49
C ILE A 176 -3.35 3.55 -8.89
N PRO A 177 -4.06 2.83 -9.79
CA PRO A 177 -5.48 3.08 -10.03
C PRO A 177 -6.28 2.57 -8.82
N ILE A 178 -6.77 3.48 -7.99
CA ILE A 178 -7.43 3.13 -6.72
C ILE A 178 -8.69 2.28 -6.87
N ASP A 179 -9.29 2.27 -8.05
CA ASP A 179 -10.48 1.49 -8.40
C ASP A 179 -10.17 0.08 -8.96
N CYS A 180 -8.90 -0.32 -9.00
CA CYS A 180 -8.47 -1.67 -9.35
C CYS A 180 -7.82 -2.43 -8.18
N LEU A 181 -7.85 -1.86 -6.99
CA LEU A 181 -7.32 -2.45 -5.76
C LEU A 181 -8.44 -2.55 -4.73
N SER A 182 -8.39 -3.56 -3.89
CA SER A 182 -9.38 -3.78 -2.84
C SER A 182 -8.74 -4.27 -1.55
N ALA A 183 -9.39 -3.99 -0.44
CA ALA A 183 -9.07 -4.54 0.87
C ALA A 183 -10.29 -5.20 1.52
N GLU A 184 -10.16 -5.67 2.75
CA GLU A 184 -11.29 -6.21 3.51
C GLU A 184 -12.32 -5.13 3.83
N ASP A 185 -11.87 -3.91 4.12
CA ASP A 185 -12.68 -2.80 4.57
C ASP A 185 -12.18 -1.46 4.02
N THR A 186 -13.00 -0.41 4.20
CA THR A 186 -12.73 0.93 3.70
C THR A 186 -11.53 1.59 4.39
N TYR A 187 -11.33 1.33 5.69
CA TYR A 187 -10.19 1.89 6.42
C TYR A 187 -8.87 1.37 5.88
N SER A 188 -8.80 0.06 5.63
CA SER A 188 -7.61 -0.58 5.05
C SER A 188 -7.29 -0.03 3.65
N GLU A 189 -8.30 0.25 2.82
CA GLU A 189 -8.11 0.90 1.52
C GLU A 189 -7.62 2.35 1.67
N GLN A 190 -8.24 3.11 2.58
CA GLN A 190 -7.87 4.49 2.86
C GLN A 190 -6.43 4.59 3.38
N TYR A 191 -6.09 3.76 4.36
CA TYR A 191 -4.74 3.68 4.91
C TYR A 191 -3.71 3.36 3.82
N ALA A 192 -3.98 2.33 2.98
CA ALA A 192 -3.06 1.91 1.94
C ALA A 192 -2.82 3.02 0.91
N ALA A 193 -3.87 3.70 0.46
CA ALA A 193 -3.77 4.84 -0.44
C ALA A 193 -2.96 5.98 0.19
N TRP A 194 -3.28 6.35 1.44
CA TRP A 194 -2.58 7.41 2.15
C TRP A 194 -1.12 7.08 2.41
N HIS A 195 -0.82 5.83 2.78
CA HIS A 195 0.55 5.37 3.01
C HIS A 195 1.42 5.53 1.75
N LEU A 196 0.96 5.03 0.61
CA LEU A 196 1.72 5.10 -0.64
C LEU A 196 1.90 6.52 -1.17
N PHE A 197 0.93 7.39 -0.94
CA PHE A 197 0.91 8.75 -1.48
C PHE A 197 1.58 9.77 -0.55
N LYS A 198 1.44 9.66 0.77
CA LYS A 198 1.78 10.73 1.71
C LYS A 198 2.63 10.31 2.89
N SER A 199 2.28 9.22 3.58
CA SER A 199 2.90 8.88 4.86
C SER A 199 4.08 7.92 4.76
N GLY A 200 4.25 7.28 3.62
CA GLY A 200 5.37 6.37 3.39
C GLY A 200 6.70 7.11 3.23
N PRO A 201 7.81 6.35 3.20
CA PRO A 201 9.13 6.92 2.95
C PRO A 201 9.18 7.76 1.67
N ALA A 202 9.96 8.84 1.68
CA ALA A 202 10.06 9.76 0.54
C ALA A 202 10.45 9.06 -0.77
N VAL A 203 11.31 8.04 -0.71
CA VAL A 203 11.68 7.22 -1.87
C VAL A 203 10.48 6.49 -2.48
N VAL A 204 9.46 6.17 -1.70
CA VAL A 204 8.22 5.56 -2.18
C VAL A 204 7.26 6.64 -2.69
N THR A 205 6.94 7.62 -1.86
CA THR A 205 5.92 8.62 -2.18
C THR A 205 6.28 9.49 -3.39
N SER A 206 7.56 9.71 -3.66
CA SER A 206 8.03 10.45 -4.83
C SER A 206 7.86 9.69 -6.15
N GLN A 207 7.71 8.37 -6.12
CA GLN A 207 7.54 7.52 -7.29
C GLN A 207 6.09 7.14 -7.56
N VAL A 208 5.19 7.31 -6.58
CA VAL A 208 3.80 6.85 -6.66
C VAL A 208 2.89 7.94 -7.20
N THR A 209 2.07 7.58 -8.18
CA THR A 209 0.96 8.39 -8.68
C THR A 209 -0.35 7.66 -8.44
N LEU A 210 -1.27 8.29 -7.70
CA LEU A 210 -2.63 7.79 -7.56
C LEU A 210 -3.50 8.31 -8.70
N THR A 211 -4.32 7.42 -9.25
CA THR A 211 -5.22 7.73 -10.38
C THR A 211 -6.52 6.90 -10.28
N ARG A 212 -7.35 6.96 -11.29
CA ARG A 212 -8.44 6.00 -11.56
C ARG A 212 -8.26 5.38 -12.93
N SER A 213 -8.79 4.19 -13.12
CA SER A 213 -8.74 3.50 -14.41
C SER A 213 -9.31 4.36 -15.56
N THR A 214 -10.35 5.16 -15.28
CA THR A 214 -10.98 6.08 -16.23
C THR A 214 -10.15 7.33 -16.55
N MET A 215 -9.12 7.61 -15.77
CA MET A 215 -8.19 8.73 -15.96
C MET A 215 -6.88 8.30 -16.63
N MET A 216 -6.79 7.03 -17.03
CA MET A 216 -5.63 6.46 -17.69
C MET A 216 -5.82 6.41 -19.21
N LYS A 217 -4.74 6.70 -19.94
CA LYS A 217 -4.62 6.49 -21.39
C LYS A 217 -3.39 5.64 -21.66
N PHE A 218 -3.57 4.60 -22.44
CA PHE A 218 -2.50 3.78 -22.97
C PHE A 218 -2.12 4.20 -24.37
#